data_a8d438337799ab5dfe7712fda92a1f52
#
_entry.id   a8d438337799ab5dfe7712fda92a1f52
#
_cell.length_a   1.000
_cell.length_b   1.000
_cell.length_c   1.000
_cell.angle_alpha   90.00
_cell.angle_beta   90.00
_cell.angle_gamma   90.00
#
_symmetry.space_group_name_H-M   'P 1'
#
loop_
_entity.id
_entity.type
_entity.pdbx_description
1 polymer ?
#
loop_
_entity_poly.entity_id
_entity_poly.type
_entity_poly.pdbx_seq_one_letter_code
_entity_poly.pdbx_strand_id
1 'polypeptide(L)'
;MSTPPELVGPAVGGALPFGEDPVATLEAAVWVMAAVVSTQRQALSEPLEDVLAADAERTAVLESVGLVRRDADGFAVHPSLVQADALTARSAVEAKLSSLRQAVSAAASDAEAAGLGWGAQGDEVLLSQGRASAATGRALAGKVVPALPGCAERLRVQGSRVLDVGTGVGALAVVLAASFPEVRVEGIDVLERALDLAGAELSAADPAVTARVFLRRENAAELSEEERYELIWLPAPFLSEEALRAALPRLAAALLPGAWLVAGTNPAADDALRRSVGRWTATRGGGNSFDTARMSEELVALGLEETRTFPTVPGGPVLVAARRPAGPKRPA
;
A
#
# COMPACT_ATOMS: atom_id res chain seq x y z
N MET A 1 40.41 13.22 -19.52
CA MET A 1 39.37 14.12 -20.02
C MET A 1 38.33 13.22 -20.63
N SER A 2 37.22 12.97 -19.90
CA SER A 2 36.09 12.17 -20.41
C SER A 2 35.30 13.03 -21.37
N THR A 3 35.02 12.51 -22.54
CA THR A 3 34.14 13.11 -23.55
C THR A 3 32.73 13.26 -22.93
N PRO A 4 32.09 14.43 -23.01
CA PRO A 4 30.75 14.58 -22.54
C PRO A 4 29.81 13.62 -23.31
N PRO A 5 28.76 13.07 -22.67
CA PRO A 5 27.81 12.20 -23.34
C PRO A 5 27.15 12.94 -24.49
N GLU A 6 27.08 12.28 -25.65
CA GLU A 6 26.40 12.79 -26.84
C GLU A 6 24.94 13.11 -26.50
N LEU A 7 24.52 14.34 -26.70
CA LEU A 7 23.12 14.75 -26.53
C LEU A 7 22.28 13.97 -27.53
N VAL A 8 21.44 13.10 -27.03
CA VAL A 8 20.46 12.37 -27.85
C VAL A 8 19.49 13.41 -28.43
N GLY A 9 19.60 13.64 -29.73
CA GLY A 9 18.65 14.48 -30.44
C GLY A 9 17.23 13.93 -30.35
N PRO A 10 16.19 14.71 -30.67
CA PRO A 10 14.80 14.30 -30.60
C PRO A 10 14.52 13.20 -31.60
N ALA A 11 14.79 11.97 -31.21
CA ALA A 11 14.44 10.79 -31.97
C ALA A 11 13.77 9.80 -31.03
N VAL A 12 12.57 9.64 -31.28
CA VAL A 12 11.74 8.44 -31.30
C VAL A 12 10.31 8.91 -31.11
N GLY A 13 9.53 8.80 -32.18
CA GLY A 13 8.17 9.27 -32.35
C GLY A 13 7.22 8.82 -31.27
N GLY A 14 6.84 9.76 -30.48
CA GLY A 14 5.82 9.85 -29.51
C GLY A 14 6.05 11.17 -28.81
N ALA A 15 5.35 12.23 -29.22
CA ALA A 15 5.42 13.49 -28.48
C ALA A 15 5.15 13.20 -27.01
N LEU A 16 6.15 13.43 -26.16
CA LEU A 16 5.94 13.41 -24.72
C LEU A 16 4.79 14.38 -24.43
N PRO A 17 3.85 14.06 -23.55
CA PRO A 17 2.73 14.96 -23.21
C PRO A 17 3.19 16.21 -22.46
N PHE A 18 4.48 16.49 -22.46
CA PHE A 18 5.19 17.50 -21.71
C PHE A 18 5.75 18.55 -22.68
N GLY A 19 5.00 19.49 -23.22
CA GLY A 19 5.42 20.68 -23.93
C GLY A 19 6.85 20.76 -24.51
N GLU A 20 7.32 21.97 -24.83
CA GLU A 20 8.67 22.18 -25.37
C GLU A 20 9.78 22.02 -24.29
N ASP A 21 9.47 22.23 -22.99
CA ASP A 21 10.37 21.98 -21.86
C ASP A 21 9.79 20.92 -20.92
N PRO A 22 10.18 19.65 -21.08
CA PRO A 22 9.70 18.57 -20.25
C PRO A 22 10.06 18.73 -18.76
N VAL A 23 11.24 19.29 -18.44
CA VAL A 23 11.68 19.44 -17.06
C VAL A 23 10.86 20.50 -16.34
N ALA A 24 10.67 21.68 -16.94
CA ALA A 24 9.83 22.73 -16.38
C ALA A 24 8.38 22.24 -16.17
N THR A 25 7.86 21.45 -17.11
CA THR A 25 6.51 20.84 -16.96
C THR A 25 6.45 19.89 -15.77
N LEU A 26 7.49 19.07 -15.56
CA LEU A 26 7.56 18.16 -14.40
C LEU A 26 7.72 18.92 -13.09
N GLU A 27 8.50 20.01 -13.06
CA GLU A 27 8.61 20.89 -11.89
C GLU A 27 7.25 21.50 -11.52
N ALA A 28 6.51 22.00 -12.52
CA ALA A 28 5.14 22.49 -12.29
C ALA A 28 4.20 21.38 -11.80
N ALA A 29 4.31 20.15 -12.33
CA ALA A 29 3.49 19.02 -11.91
C ALA A 29 3.70 18.65 -10.43
N VAL A 30 4.90 18.86 -9.86
CA VAL A 30 5.14 18.67 -8.43
C VAL A 30 4.30 19.65 -7.60
N TRP A 31 4.19 20.90 -8.03
CA TRP A 31 3.35 21.91 -7.36
C TRP A 31 1.86 21.65 -7.53
N VAL A 32 1.44 21.12 -8.68
CA VAL A 32 0.06 20.64 -8.87
C VAL A 32 -0.26 19.52 -7.88
N MET A 33 0.65 18.55 -7.71
CA MET A 33 0.48 17.48 -6.73
C MET A 33 0.41 18.02 -5.29
N ALA A 34 1.23 19.01 -4.95
CA ALA A 34 1.18 19.68 -3.65
C ALA A 34 -0.18 20.38 -3.42
N ALA A 35 -0.71 21.08 -4.44
CA ALA A 35 -2.03 21.70 -4.39
C ALA A 35 -3.14 20.64 -4.19
N VAL A 36 -3.11 19.52 -4.92
CA VAL A 36 -4.06 18.40 -4.74
C VAL A 36 -4.04 17.87 -3.31
N VAL A 37 -2.85 17.56 -2.79
CA VAL A 37 -2.71 16.97 -1.44
C VAL A 37 -3.11 17.96 -0.36
N SER A 38 -2.71 19.23 -0.50
CA SER A 38 -3.10 20.30 0.45
C SER A 38 -4.61 20.50 0.49
N THR A 39 -5.26 20.56 -0.67
CA THR A 39 -6.73 20.69 -0.78
C THR A 39 -7.42 19.48 -0.15
N GLN A 40 -7.04 18.26 -0.52
CA GLN A 40 -7.65 17.05 0.03
C GLN A 40 -7.43 16.93 1.55
N ARG A 41 -6.27 17.36 2.06
CA ARG A 41 -5.98 17.34 3.50
C ARG A 41 -6.86 18.31 4.28
N GLN A 42 -7.05 19.51 3.79
CA GLN A 42 -7.94 20.49 4.42
C GLN A 42 -9.40 20.05 4.35
N ALA A 43 -9.81 19.46 3.23
CA ALA A 43 -11.15 18.91 3.05
C ALA A 43 -11.46 17.69 3.95
N LEU A 44 -10.51 17.19 4.75
CA LEU A 44 -10.79 16.21 5.81
C LEU A 44 -11.54 16.82 7.00
N SER A 45 -11.47 18.14 7.19
CA SER A 45 -12.07 18.86 8.33
C SER A 45 -13.02 19.98 7.91
N GLU A 46 -12.98 20.39 6.65
CA GLU A 46 -13.75 21.53 6.12
C GLU A 46 -14.48 21.12 4.82
N PRO A 47 -15.61 21.72 4.48
CA PRO A 47 -16.23 21.51 3.17
C PRO A 47 -15.27 21.85 2.03
N LEU A 48 -15.22 21.03 1.00
CA LEU A 48 -14.30 21.21 -0.12
C LEU A 48 -14.49 22.57 -0.83
N GLU A 49 -15.72 23.04 -0.92
CA GLU A 49 -16.06 24.33 -1.53
C GLU A 49 -15.43 25.48 -0.76
N ASP A 50 -15.48 25.47 0.58
CA ASP A 50 -14.87 26.47 1.45
C ASP A 50 -13.34 26.45 1.31
N VAL A 51 -12.74 25.26 1.24
CA VAL A 51 -11.30 25.06 1.03
C VAL A 51 -10.84 25.66 -0.31
N LEU A 52 -11.64 25.49 -1.37
CA LEU A 52 -11.34 26.05 -2.69
C LEU A 52 -11.53 27.58 -2.72
N ALA A 53 -12.55 28.08 -2.04
CA ALA A 53 -12.81 29.52 -1.97
C ALA A 53 -11.76 30.28 -1.13
N ALA A 54 -11.22 29.65 -0.09
CA ALA A 54 -10.28 30.26 0.85
C ALA A 54 -8.89 30.56 0.26
N ASP A 55 -8.48 29.84 -0.81
CA ASP A 55 -7.15 29.98 -1.42
C ASP A 55 -7.27 30.03 -2.95
N ALA A 56 -7.43 31.25 -3.47
CA ALA A 56 -7.65 31.50 -4.90
C ALA A 56 -6.44 31.05 -5.76
N GLU A 57 -5.21 31.25 -5.28
CA GLU A 57 -4.00 30.91 -6.03
C GLU A 57 -3.83 29.40 -6.17
N ARG A 58 -4.00 28.67 -5.07
CA ARG A 58 -3.99 27.20 -5.10
C ARG A 58 -5.13 26.66 -5.99
N THR A 59 -6.31 27.26 -5.92
CA THR A 59 -7.45 26.86 -6.75
C THR A 59 -7.17 27.14 -8.23
N ALA A 60 -6.52 28.25 -8.57
CA ALA A 60 -6.11 28.55 -9.94
C ALA A 60 -5.11 27.47 -10.48
N VAL A 61 -4.21 26.95 -9.64
CA VAL A 61 -3.35 25.81 -10.03
C VAL A 61 -4.20 24.57 -10.38
N LEU A 62 -5.22 24.26 -9.61
CA LEU A 62 -6.12 23.12 -9.88
C LEU A 62 -7.00 23.37 -11.13
N GLU A 63 -7.42 24.61 -11.36
CA GLU A 63 -8.16 25.03 -12.55
C GLU A 63 -7.31 24.88 -13.81
N SER A 64 -6.03 25.25 -13.76
CA SER A 64 -5.11 25.18 -14.91
C SER A 64 -4.90 23.77 -15.46
N VAL A 65 -5.15 22.75 -14.63
CA VAL A 65 -5.02 21.32 -15.02
C VAL A 65 -6.38 20.62 -15.14
N GLY A 66 -7.48 21.37 -15.08
CA GLY A 66 -8.84 20.85 -15.26
C GLY A 66 -9.37 19.98 -14.09
N LEU A 67 -8.74 20.06 -12.91
CA LEU A 67 -9.23 19.37 -11.71
C LEU A 67 -10.36 20.11 -11.02
N VAL A 68 -10.43 21.41 -11.22
CA VAL A 68 -11.50 22.30 -10.76
C VAL A 68 -11.90 23.20 -11.91
N ARG A 69 -13.15 23.57 -11.96
CA ARG A 69 -13.69 24.62 -12.86
C ARG A 69 -14.64 25.48 -12.05
N ARG A 70 -14.44 26.78 -12.10
CA ARG A 70 -15.37 27.76 -11.52
C ARG A 70 -16.57 27.94 -12.44
N ASP A 71 -17.76 27.94 -11.91
CA ASP A 71 -19.00 28.24 -12.60
C ASP A 71 -19.84 29.28 -11.83
N ALA A 72 -21.05 29.58 -12.31
CA ALA A 72 -21.91 30.60 -11.71
C ALA A 72 -22.40 30.24 -10.30
N ASP A 73 -22.47 28.93 -10.00
CA ASP A 73 -23.03 28.39 -8.75
C ASP A 73 -21.95 27.89 -7.78
N GLY A 74 -20.63 28.05 -8.10
CA GLY A 74 -19.52 27.62 -7.26
C GLY A 74 -18.41 26.91 -8.03
N PHE A 75 -18.08 25.65 -7.62
CA PHE A 75 -16.99 24.88 -8.22
C PHE A 75 -17.48 23.52 -8.73
N ALA A 76 -17.25 23.24 -10.00
CA ALA A 76 -17.32 21.89 -10.54
C ALA A 76 -15.97 21.19 -10.32
N VAL A 77 -15.96 20.02 -9.68
CA VAL A 77 -14.75 19.35 -9.23
C VAL A 77 -14.59 17.98 -9.92
N HIS A 78 -13.38 17.71 -10.42
CA HIS A 78 -13.08 16.42 -11.01
C HIS A 78 -13.19 15.27 -9.94
N PRO A 79 -13.79 14.12 -10.26
CA PRO A 79 -14.01 13.04 -9.30
C PRO A 79 -12.73 12.55 -8.58
N SER A 80 -11.55 12.69 -9.18
CA SER A 80 -10.28 12.31 -8.53
C SER A 80 -9.90 13.16 -7.31
N LEU A 81 -10.50 14.34 -7.13
CA LEU A 81 -10.30 15.15 -5.94
C LEU A 81 -11.20 14.75 -4.77
N VAL A 82 -12.29 14.02 -5.05
CA VAL A 82 -13.30 13.63 -4.07
C VAL A 82 -13.14 12.15 -3.72
N GLN A 83 -13.31 11.83 -2.45
CA GLN A 83 -13.32 10.45 -1.97
C GLN A 83 -14.71 10.09 -1.41
N ALA A 84 -15.05 8.81 -1.47
CA ALA A 84 -16.39 8.33 -1.11
C ALA A 84 -16.74 8.53 0.38
N ASP A 85 -15.73 8.51 1.24
CA ASP A 85 -15.87 8.66 2.69
C ASP A 85 -14.59 9.22 3.33
N ALA A 86 -14.71 9.75 4.57
CA ALA A 86 -13.61 10.40 5.27
C ALA A 86 -12.42 9.46 5.58
N LEU A 87 -12.66 8.17 5.82
CA LEU A 87 -11.58 7.21 6.10
C LEU A 87 -10.78 6.91 4.83
N THR A 88 -11.47 6.75 3.71
CA THR A 88 -10.86 6.57 2.38
C THR A 88 -10.09 7.84 1.99
N ALA A 89 -10.66 9.02 2.22
CA ALA A 89 -10.01 10.31 1.97
C ALA A 89 -8.70 10.45 2.77
N ARG A 90 -8.72 10.17 4.05
CA ARG A 90 -7.51 10.22 4.90
C ARG A 90 -6.41 9.30 4.38
N SER A 91 -6.74 8.04 4.08
CA SER A 91 -5.75 7.09 3.56
C SER A 91 -5.22 7.45 2.17
N ALA A 92 -6.05 8.07 1.33
CA ALA A 92 -5.62 8.56 0.02
C ALA A 92 -4.65 9.75 0.13
N VAL A 93 -4.87 10.64 1.11
CA VAL A 93 -3.94 11.74 1.43
C VAL A 93 -2.61 11.16 1.92
N GLU A 94 -2.63 10.23 2.88
CA GLU A 94 -1.40 9.59 3.41
C GLU A 94 -0.62 8.87 2.32
N ALA A 95 -1.29 8.16 1.41
CA ALA A 95 -0.64 7.49 0.29
C ALA A 95 0.08 8.47 -0.65
N LYS A 96 -0.55 9.61 -0.97
CA LYS A 96 0.07 10.65 -1.80
C LYS A 96 1.24 11.34 -1.07
N LEU A 97 1.09 11.62 0.23
CA LEU A 97 2.18 12.17 1.05
C LEU A 97 3.37 11.21 1.11
N SER A 98 3.11 9.91 1.31
CA SER A 98 4.14 8.87 1.27
C SER A 98 4.89 8.89 -0.07
N SER A 99 4.16 8.90 -1.19
CA SER A 99 4.76 8.93 -2.54
C SER A 99 5.64 10.17 -2.75
N LEU A 100 5.15 11.36 -2.38
CA LEU A 100 5.93 12.60 -2.49
C LEU A 100 7.19 12.57 -1.62
N ARG A 101 7.09 12.12 -0.37
CA ARG A 101 8.23 11.99 0.54
C ARG A 101 9.27 11.00 0.03
N GLN A 102 8.82 9.87 -0.51
CA GLN A 102 9.71 8.89 -1.15
C GLN A 102 10.42 9.49 -2.37
N ALA A 103 9.71 10.27 -3.20
CA ALA A 103 10.31 10.94 -4.35
C ALA A 103 11.37 11.98 -3.93
N VAL A 104 11.08 12.79 -2.91
CA VAL A 104 12.05 13.74 -2.32
C VAL A 104 13.26 13.00 -1.73
N SER A 105 13.03 11.93 -0.95
CA SER A 105 14.10 11.07 -0.43
C SER A 105 14.94 10.48 -1.56
N ALA A 106 14.31 10.07 -2.65
CA ALA A 106 15.01 9.55 -3.82
C ALA A 106 15.90 10.58 -4.50
N ALA A 107 15.42 11.83 -4.62
CA ALA A 107 16.16 12.92 -5.24
C ALA A 107 17.34 13.39 -4.38
N ALA A 108 17.21 13.32 -3.05
CA ALA A 108 18.23 13.80 -2.10
C ALA A 108 19.25 12.72 -1.69
N SER A 109 19.03 11.46 -2.04
CA SER A 109 19.92 10.35 -1.62
C SER A 109 21.09 10.16 -2.56
N ASP A 110 22.27 9.89 -2.01
CA ASP A 110 23.41 9.42 -2.77
C ASP A 110 23.16 8.03 -3.37
N ALA A 111 23.88 7.70 -4.44
CA ALA A 111 23.73 6.41 -5.14
C ALA A 111 23.96 5.20 -4.20
N GLU A 112 24.81 5.35 -3.19
CA GLU A 112 25.11 4.32 -2.19
C GLU A 112 23.95 4.05 -1.23
N ALA A 113 23.07 5.06 -0.98
CA ALA A 113 21.88 4.89 -0.17
C ALA A 113 20.72 4.18 -0.93
N ALA A 114 20.84 4.04 -2.24
CA ALA A 114 19.83 3.45 -3.12
C ALA A 114 19.73 1.93 -3.00
N GLY A 115 19.92 1.31 -1.93
CA GLY A 115 19.79 -0.14 -1.73
C GLY A 115 19.43 -0.50 -0.30
N LEU A 116 19.33 0.49 0.58
CA LEU A 116 19.10 0.26 2.00
C LEU A 116 17.63 -0.03 2.36
N GLY A 117 16.75 -0.05 1.35
CA GLY A 117 15.35 -0.41 1.53
C GLY A 117 14.60 0.51 2.50
N TRP A 118 13.59 -0.04 3.15
CA TRP A 118 12.74 0.69 4.11
C TRP A 118 13.49 1.14 5.35
N GLY A 119 14.58 0.46 5.73
CA GLY A 119 15.42 0.83 6.86
C GLY A 119 16.09 2.20 6.71
N ALA A 120 16.32 2.67 5.50
CA ALA A 120 16.90 3.98 5.21
C ALA A 120 15.89 5.13 5.17
N GLN A 121 14.59 4.83 5.15
CA GLN A 121 13.55 5.86 5.09
C GLN A 121 13.41 6.61 6.42
N GLY A 122 13.08 7.90 6.35
CA GLY A 122 12.76 8.71 7.54
C GLY A 122 11.43 8.30 8.20
N ASP A 123 11.24 8.63 9.47
CA ASP A 123 10.03 8.33 10.24
C ASP A 123 8.75 8.80 9.57
N GLU A 124 8.78 9.99 8.96
CA GLU A 124 7.62 10.53 8.25
C GLU A 124 7.20 9.70 7.04
N VAL A 125 8.15 9.06 6.35
CA VAL A 125 7.86 8.15 5.23
C VAL A 125 7.25 6.86 5.78
N LEU A 126 7.83 6.29 6.85
CA LEU A 126 7.32 5.09 7.50
C LEU A 126 5.90 5.30 8.03
N LEU A 127 5.65 6.42 8.72
CA LEU A 127 4.34 6.78 9.25
C LEU A 127 3.31 6.96 8.13
N SER A 128 3.62 7.73 7.09
CA SER A 128 2.68 7.99 5.99
C SER A 128 2.36 6.71 5.21
N GLN A 129 3.38 5.89 4.92
CA GLN A 129 3.18 4.61 4.24
C GLN A 129 2.37 3.64 5.09
N GLY A 130 2.70 3.54 6.37
CA GLY A 130 1.98 2.69 7.29
C GLY A 130 0.51 3.12 7.45
N ARG A 131 0.24 4.40 7.68
CA ARG A 131 -1.14 4.93 7.76
C ARG A 131 -1.93 4.72 6.47
N ALA A 132 -1.28 4.81 5.30
CA ALA A 132 -1.91 4.50 4.01
C ALA A 132 -2.38 3.03 3.94
N SER A 133 -1.70 2.09 4.60
CA SER A 133 -2.06 0.67 4.62
C SER A 133 -3.44 0.38 5.23
N ALA A 134 -3.97 1.31 6.05
CA ALA A 134 -5.33 1.21 6.58
C ALA A 134 -6.40 1.07 5.47
N ALA A 135 -6.17 1.65 4.29
CA ALA A 135 -7.07 1.46 3.14
C ALA A 135 -7.09 0.01 2.67
N THR A 136 -5.92 -0.63 2.63
CA THR A 136 -5.80 -2.05 2.31
C THR A 136 -6.50 -2.92 3.36
N GLY A 137 -6.33 -2.60 4.64
CA GLY A 137 -7.05 -3.27 5.74
C GLY A 137 -8.57 -3.21 5.57
N ARG A 138 -9.12 -2.04 5.19
CA ARG A 138 -10.55 -1.90 4.90
C ARG A 138 -10.98 -2.68 3.65
N ALA A 139 -10.17 -2.70 2.61
CA ALA A 139 -10.44 -3.49 1.42
C ALA A 139 -10.43 -5.01 1.72
N LEU A 140 -9.48 -5.45 2.54
CA LEU A 140 -9.42 -6.84 3.03
C LEU A 140 -10.71 -7.17 3.80
N ALA A 141 -11.09 -6.38 4.79
CA ALA A 141 -12.24 -6.64 5.64
C ALA A 141 -13.58 -6.53 4.88
N GLY A 142 -13.75 -5.51 4.04
CA GLY A 142 -15.03 -5.19 3.40
C GLY A 142 -15.28 -5.86 2.05
N LYS A 143 -14.23 -6.28 1.34
CA LYS A 143 -14.35 -6.84 -0.02
C LYS A 143 -13.74 -8.23 -0.15
N VAL A 144 -12.53 -8.43 0.35
CA VAL A 144 -11.77 -9.66 0.11
C VAL A 144 -12.29 -10.79 1.01
N VAL A 145 -12.28 -10.58 2.31
CA VAL A 145 -12.72 -11.60 3.29
C VAL A 145 -14.15 -12.10 3.01
N PRO A 146 -15.15 -11.24 2.72
CA PRO A 146 -16.50 -11.71 2.38
C PRO A 146 -16.57 -12.52 1.08
N ALA A 147 -15.64 -12.31 0.14
CA ALA A 147 -15.59 -13.01 -1.14
C ALA A 147 -14.78 -14.33 -1.09
N LEU A 148 -14.06 -14.58 0.01
CA LEU A 148 -13.28 -15.81 0.21
C LEU A 148 -14.12 -16.86 0.93
N PRO A 149 -14.38 -18.04 0.31
CA PRO A 149 -15.22 -19.08 0.91
C PRO A 149 -14.76 -19.50 2.31
N GLY A 150 -15.66 -19.41 3.28
CA GLY A 150 -15.45 -19.79 4.67
C GLY A 150 -14.53 -18.87 5.49
N CYS A 151 -13.94 -17.84 4.87
CA CYS A 151 -13.00 -16.95 5.57
C CYS A 151 -13.70 -16.10 6.63
N ALA A 152 -14.81 -15.44 6.27
CA ALA A 152 -15.56 -14.61 7.20
C ALA A 152 -16.10 -15.39 8.40
N GLU A 153 -16.57 -16.62 8.18
CA GLU A 153 -17.09 -17.50 9.23
C GLU A 153 -15.97 -17.88 10.22
N ARG A 154 -14.79 -18.21 9.69
CA ARG A 154 -13.61 -18.57 10.50
C ARG A 154 -13.14 -17.38 11.36
N LEU A 155 -13.15 -16.17 10.81
CA LEU A 155 -12.77 -14.96 11.55
C LEU A 155 -13.80 -14.51 12.60
N ARG A 156 -15.03 -15.08 12.62
CA ARG A 156 -16.01 -14.88 13.69
C ARG A 156 -15.82 -15.83 14.88
N VAL A 157 -14.93 -16.79 14.77
CA VAL A 157 -14.62 -17.69 15.89
C VAL A 157 -13.75 -16.97 16.89
N GLN A 158 -14.13 -16.98 18.15
CA GLN A 158 -13.39 -16.33 19.22
C GLN A 158 -11.95 -16.84 19.30
N GLY A 159 -11.00 -15.92 19.32
CA GLY A 159 -9.58 -16.22 19.38
C GLY A 159 -8.94 -16.63 18.04
N SER A 160 -9.68 -16.54 16.94
CA SER A 160 -9.09 -16.68 15.61
C SER A 160 -7.93 -15.71 15.41
N ARG A 161 -6.95 -16.08 14.57
CA ARG A 161 -5.72 -15.33 14.43
C ARG A 161 -5.49 -14.89 12.99
N VAL A 162 -5.04 -13.65 12.86
CA VAL A 162 -4.60 -13.06 11.58
C VAL A 162 -3.14 -12.64 11.73
N LEU A 163 -2.33 -12.94 10.74
CA LEU A 163 -0.94 -12.47 10.63
C LEU A 163 -0.87 -11.30 9.65
N ASP A 164 -0.29 -10.20 10.09
CA ASP A 164 0.05 -9.02 9.28
C ASP A 164 1.57 -8.98 9.09
N VAL A 165 2.04 -9.42 7.92
CA VAL A 165 3.48 -9.44 7.58
C VAL A 165 3.93 -8.06 7.13
N GLY A 166 5.08 -7.60 7.62
CA GLY A 166 5.55 -6.25 7.35
C GLY A 166 4.57 -5.20 7.88
N THR A 167 4.13 -5.37 9.12
CA THR A 167 3.06 -4.57 9.73
C THR A 167 3.35 -3.07 9.80
N GLY A 168 4.62 -2.69 9.72
CA GLY A 168 5.06 -1.29 9.78
C GLY A 168 4.57 -0.62 11.07
N VAL A 169 3.79 0.45 10.93
CA VAL A 169 3.23 1.19 12.08
C VAL A 169 1.89 0.63 12.57
N GLY A 170 1.50 -0.57 12.15
CA GLY A 170 0.35 -1.30 12.69
C GLY A 170 -1.02 -0.85 12.20
N ALA A 171 -1.12 0.10 11.28
CA ALA A 171 -2.40 0.68 10.88
C ALA A 171 -3.35 -0.33 10.20
N LEU A 172 -2.83 -1.27 9.40
CA LEU A 172 -3.61 -2.34 8.81
C LEU A 172 -4.10 -3.31 9.89
N ALA A 173 -3.22 -3.70 10.82
CA ALA A 173 -3.55 -4.58 11.94
C ALA A 173 -4.68 -4.01 12.81
N VAL A 174 -4.64 -2.69 13.11
CA VAL A 174 -5.71 -2.00 13.85
C VAL A 174 -7.04 -2.06 13.09
N VAL A 175 -7.04 -1.83 11.78
CA VAL A 175 -8.26 -1.92 10.97
C VAL A 175 -8.84 -3.33 10.98
N LEU A 176 -8.02 -4.36 10.85
CA LEU A 176 -8.47 -5.75 10.90
C LEU A 176 -9.04 -6.10 12.28
N ALA A 177 -8.36 -5.70 13.37
CA ALA A 177 -8.85 -5.90 14.72
C ALA A 177 -10.16 -5.16 15.00
N ALA A 178 -10.35 -3.97 14.45
CA ALA A 178 -11.61 -3.23 14.56
C ALA A 178 -12.74 -3.88 13.74
N SER A 179 -12.42 -4.42 12.57
CA SER A 179 -13.41 -5.03 11.66
C SER A 179 -13.86 -6.42 12.12
N PHE A 180 -13.01 -7.15 12.85
CA PHE A 180 -13.27 -8.51 13.33
C PHE A 180 -13.07 -8.59 14.84
N PRO A 181 -14.13 -8.37 15.65
CA PRO A 181 -14.03 -8.27 17.12
C PRO A 181 -13.46 -9.51 17.81
N GLU A 182 -13.63 -10.69 17.22
CA GLU A 182 -13.18 -11.98 17.78
C GLU A 182 -11.72 -12.29 17.45
N VAL A 183 -11.12 -11.52 16.52
CA VAL A 183 -9.78 -11.80 15.99
C VAL A 183 -8.69 -11.21 16.86
N ARG A 184 -7.64 -11.98 17.06
CA ARG A 184 -6.32 -11.53 17.50
C ARG A 184 -5.45 -11.28 16.26
N VAL A 185 -4.96 -10.06 16.06
CA VAL A 185 -4.05 -9.71 14.99
C VAL A 185 -2.61 -9.72 15.49
N GLU A 186 -1.78 -10.51 14.88
CA GLU A 186 -0.34 -10.56 15.15
C GLU A 186 0.38 -9.88 13.97
N GLY A 187 1.11 -8.80 14.26
CA GLY A 187 1.90 -8.05 13.28
C GLY A 187 3.38 -8.35 13.45
N ILE A 188 4.06 -8.69 12.37
CA ILE A 188 5.51 -8.89 12.37
C ILE A 188 6.20 -7.90 11.45
N ASP A 189 7.36 -7.41 11.87
CA ASP A 189 8.23 -6.58 11.05
C ASP A 189 9.69 -6.82 11.40
N VAL A 190 10.59 -6.62 10.46
CA VAL A 190 12.05 -6.72 10.67
C VAL A 190 12.63 -5.41 11.20
N LEU A 191 11.94 -4.29 10.99
CA LEU A 191 12.37 -2.96 11.36
C LEU A 191 11.88 -2.59 12.77
N GLU A 192 12.77 -2.67 13.75
CA GLU A 192 12.48 -2.27 15.14
C GLU A 192 11.93 -0.85 15.22
N ARG A 193 12.53 0.09 14.47
CA ARG A 193 12.08 1.48 14.42
C ARG A 193 10.63 1.64 13.92
N ALA A 194 10.18 0.81 12.98
CA ALA A 194 8.78 0.83 12.54
C ALA A 194 7.84 0.35 13.65
N LEU A 195 8.25 -0.65 14.43
CA LEU A 195 7.50 -1.14 15.59
C LEU A 195 7.48 -0.14 16.75
N ASP A 196 8.55 0.63 16.95
CA ASP A 196 8.57 1.72 17.92
C ASP A 196 7.54 2.81 17.55
N LEU A 197 7.51 3.20 16.28
CA LEU A 197 6.49 4.13 15.76
C LEU A 197 5.08 3.53 15.89
N ALA A 198 4.92 2.24 15.66
CA ALA A 198 3.64 1.55 15.83
C ALA A 198 3.16 1.61 17.29
N GLY A 199 4.05 1.53 18.29
CA GLY A 199 3.71 1.68 19.69
C GLY A 199 3.02 3.01 20.00
N ALA A 200 3.50 4.12 19.41
CA ALA A 200 2.87 5.42 19.53
C ALA A 200 1.50 5.49 18.83
N GLU A 201 1.39 4.95 17.61
CA GLU A 201 0.12 4.90 16.85
C GLU A 201 -0.95 4.06 17.58
N LEU A 202 -0.57 2.89 18.12
CA LEU A 202 -1.48 2.04 18.89
C LEU A 202 -1.94 2.72 20.19
N SER A 203 -1.05 3.45 20.87
CA SER A 203 -1.40 4.18 22.10
C SER A 203 -2.42 5.29 21.85
N ALA A 204 -2.49 5.83 20.65
CA ALA A 204 -3.45 6.85 20.25
C ALA A 204 -4.78 6.28 19.72
N ALA A 205 -4.86 4.96 19.49
CA ALA A 205 -6.04 4.29 18.97
C ALA A 205 -6.95 3.76 20.11
N ASP A 206 -8.14 3.26 19.74
CA ASP A 206 -9.09 2.69 20.72
C ASP A 206 -8.47 1.51 21.51
N PRO A 207 -8.35 1.61 22.83
CA PRO A 207 -7.80 0.55 23.66
C PRO A 207 -8.52 -0.81 23.52
N ALA A 208 -9.83 -0.80 23.27
CA ALA A 208 -10.61 -2.04 23.07
C ALA A 208 -10.22 -2.77 21.78
N VAL A 209 -9.74 -2.03 20.79
CA VAL A 209 -9.21 -2.59 19.54
C VAL A 209 -7.76 -3.02 19.71
N THR A 210 -6.92 -2.14 20.27
CA THR A 210 -5.46 -2.37 20.36
C THR A 210 -5.09 -3.47 21.35
N ALA A 211 -5.94 -3.77 22.33
CA ALA A 211 -5.77 -4.94 23.21
C ALA A 211 -5.72 -6.29 22.47
N ARG A 212 -6.16 -6.33 21.19
CA ARG A 212 -6.14 -7.51 20.34
C ARG A 212 -5.08 -7.45 19.23
N VAL A 213 -4.23 -6.42 19.22
CA VAL A 213 -3.11 -6.23 18.29
C VAL A 213 -1.80 -6.50 19.01
N PHE A 214 -1.02 -7.43 18.51
CA PHE A 214 0.25 -7.87 19.11
C PHE A 214 1.36 -7.74 18.07
N LEU A 215 2.30 -6.84 18.32
CA LEU A 215 3.40 -6.58 17.41
C LEU A 215 4.67 -7.22 17.95
N ARG A 216 5.47 -7.82 17.05
CA ARG A 216 6.76 -8.38 17.40
C ARG A 216 7.76 -8.21 16.27
N ARG A 217 9.05 -8.06 16.64
CA ARG A 217 10.13 -8.08 15.67
C ARG A 217 10.39 -9.50 15.23
N GLU A 218 10.14 -9.79 13.97
CA GLU A 218 10.34 -11.11 13.39
C GLU A 218 10.50 -11.03 11.88
N ASN A 219 11.38 -11.88 11.34
CA ASN A 219 11.54 -12.07 9.92
C ASN A 219 10.57 -13.18 9.45
N ALA A 220 9.72 -12.86 8.48
CA ALA A 220 8.76 -13.83 7.94
C ALA A 220 9.44 -15.08 7.33
N ALA A 221 10.71 -14.97 6.89
CA ALA A 221 11.51 -16.08 6.42
C ALA A 221 11.95 -17.04 7.54
N GLU A 222 11.88 -16.61 8.80
CA GLU A 222 12.27 -17.37 9.99
C GLU A 222 11.05 -17.82 10.81
N LEU A 223 9.83 -17.52 10.32
CA LEU A 223 8.60 -17.90 10.98
C LEU A 223 8.56 -19.41 11.23
N SER A 224 8.34 -19.78 12.48
CA SER A 224 8.36 -21.18 12.93
C SER A 224 6.99 -21.77 13.25
N GLU A 225 5.97 -20.91 13.30
CA GLU A 225 4.60 -21.35 13.56
C GLU A 225 4.04 -22.17 12.41
N GLU A 226 3.33 -23.24 12.78
CA GLU A 226 2.59 -24.11 11.87
C GLU A 226 1.11 -24.11 12.28
N GLU A 227 0.21 -24.13 11.29
CA GLU A 227 -1.24 -24.26 11.46
C GLU A 227 -1.82 -23.32 12.54
N ARG A 228 -1.51 -22.04 12.44
CA ARG A 228 -1.84 -21.04 13.45
C ARG A 228 -2.84 -19.97 13.01
N TYR A 229 -2.81 -19.57 11.73
CA TYR A 229 -3.51 -18.41 11.23
C TYR A 229 -4.67 -18.77 10.29
N GLU A 230 -5.80 -18.08 10.47
CA GLU A 230 -6.97 -18.17 9.59
C GLU A 230 -6.83 -17.29 8.34
N LEU A 231 -6.04 -16.23 8.45
CA LEU A 231 -5.74 -15.30 7.39
C LEU A 231 -4.32 -14.78 7.57
N ILE A 232 -3.57 -14.73 6.48
CA ILE A 232 -2.27 -14.06 6.42
C ILE A 232 -2.34 -12.96 5.37
N TRP A 233 -1.96 -11.75 5.75
CA TRP A 233 -1.70 -10.65 4.82
C TRP A 233 -0.20 -10.53 4.54
N LEU A 234 0.17 -10.46 3.25
CA LEU A 234 1.55 -10.35 2.78
C LEU A 234 1.67 -9.17 1.79
N PRO A 235 2.32 -8.05 2.14
CA PRO A 235 2.61 -6.95 1.24
C PRO A 235 3.84 -7.28 0.37
N ALA A 236 3.69 -8.21 -0.56
CA ALA A 236 4.81 -8.76 -1.33
C ALA A 236 5.72 -7.71 -1.98
N PRO A 237 5.23 -6.56 -2.53
CA PRO A 237 6.09 -5.55 -3.14
C PRO A 237 7.16 -4.95 -2.22
N PHE A 238 7.00 -5.07 -0.90
CA PHE A 238 7.94 -4.49 0.08
C PHE A 238 9.05 -5.46 0.51
N LEU A 239 8.97 -6.72 0.13
CA LEU A 239 10.01 -7.72 0.40
C LEU A 239 10.92 -7.86 -0.83
N SER A 240 12.23 -8.09 -0.64
CA SER A 240 13.08 -8.49 -1.75
C SER A 240 12.62 -9.83 -2.33
N GLU A 241 12.99 -10.12 -3.56
CA GLU A 241 12.65 -11.41 -4.18
C GLU A 241 13.17 -12.59 -3.37
N GLU A 242 14.39 -12.49 -2.83
CA GLU A 242 15.00 -13.49 -1.97
C GLU A 242 14.21 -13.68 -0.67
N ALA A 243 13.93 -12.58 0.04
CA ALA A 243 13.14 -12.60 1.27
C ALA A 243 11.73 -13.15 1.05
N LEU A 244 11.08 -12.76 -0.05
CA LEU A 244 9.75 -13.25 -0.41
C LEU A 244 9.77 -14.77 -0.65
N ARG A 245 10.71 -15.27 -1.44
CA ARG A 245 10.85 -16.72 -1.70
C ARG A 245 11.17 -17.53 -0.45
N ALA A 246 11.93 -16.97 0.47
CA ALA A 246 12.21 -17.61 1.76
C ALA A 246 11.00 -17.59 2.70
N ALA A 247 10.21 -16.51 2.70
CA ALA A 247 9.04 -16.37 3.56
C ALA A 247 7.83 -17.20 3.10
N LEU A 248 7.57 -17.29 1.81
CA LEU A 248 6.37 -17.93 1.27
C LEU A 248 6.12 -19.36 1.78
N PRO A 249 7.11 -20.29 1.81
CA PRO A 249 6.89 -21.62 2.37
C PRO A 249 6.53 -21.61 3.86
N ARG A 250 7.12 -20.68 4.63
CA ARG A 250 6.86 -20.51 6.05
C ARG A 250 5.44 -20.01 6.29
N LEU A 251 5.02 -19.00 5.52
CA LEU A 251 3.66 -18.47 5.60
C LEU A 251 2.61 -19.50 5.18
N ALA A 252 2.89 -20.31 4.15
CA ALA A 252 1.99 -21.41 3.75
C ALA A 252 1.86 -22.46 4.86
N ALA A 253 2.95 -22.83 5.55
CA ALA A 253 2.92 -23.76 6.68
C ALA A 253 2.16 -23.17 7.88
N ALA A 254 2.25 -21.87 8.11
CA ALA A 254 1.59 -21.18 9.22
C ALA A 254 0.07 -21.04 9.06
N LEU A 255 -0.48 -21.20 7.85
CA LEU A 255 -1.93 -21.22 7.64
C LEU A 255 -2.56 -22.48 8.25
N LEU A 256 -3.72 -22.34 8.85
CA LEU A 256 -4.58 -23.47 9.20
C LEU A 256 -5.12 -24.17 7.94
N PRO A 257 -5.45 -25.47 7.98
CA PRO A 257 -6.13 -26.13 6.85
C PRO A 257 -7.42 -25.39 6.48
N GLY A 258 -7.57 -25.03 5.21
CA GLY A 258 -8.70 -24.25 4.68
C GLY A 258 -8.60 -22.74 4.90
N ALA A 259 -7.52 -22.24 5.49
CA ALA A 259 -7.25 -20.82 5.69
C ALA A 259 -6.67 -20.13 4.44
N TRP A 260 -6.60 -18.80 4.44
CA TRP A 260 -6.26 -18.00 3.28
C TRP A 260 -4.99 -17.17 3.48
N LEU A 261 -4.14 -17.16 2.46
CA LEU A 261 -3.09 -16.15 2.29
C LEU A 261 -3.58 -15.12 1.27
N VAL A 262 -3.47 -13.83 1.59
CA VAL A 262 -3.73 -12.74 0.67
C VAL A 262 -2.47 -11.92 0.50
N ALA A 263 -1.94 -11.90 -0.72
CA ALA A 263 -0.76 -11.13 -1.08
C ALA A 263 -1.13 -9.87 -1.86
N GLY A 264 -0.59 -8.72 -1.48
CA GLY A 264 -0.55 -7.55 -2.35
C GLY A 264 0.50 -7.75 -3.43
N THR A 265 0.22 -7.31 -4.65
CA THR A 265 1.17 -7.36 -5.76
C THR A 265 1.38 -5.97 -6.35
N ASN A 266 2.42 -5.82 -7.16
CA ASN A 266 2.63 -4.57 -7.89
C ASN A 266 1.45 -4.31 -8.84
N PRO A 267 0.98 -3.06 -8.97
CA PRO A 267 -0.10 -2.74 -9.88
C PRO A 267 0.34 -3.02 -11.31
N ALA A 268 -0.51 -3.70 -12.07
CA ALA A 268 -0.35 -3.76 -13.50
C ALA A 268 -0.61 -2.35 -14.05
N ALA A 269 0.40 -1.75 -14.67
CA ALA A 269 0.27 -0.44 -15.29
C ALA A 269 0.39 -0.58 -16.81
N ASP A 270 -0.64 -0.18 -17.55
CA ASP A 270 -0.63 -0.18 -19.01
C ASP A 270 0.31 0.91 -19.58
N ASP A 271 0.52 1.95 -18.80
CA ASP A 271 1.37 3.09 -19.11
C ASP A 271 2.86 2.80 -18.83
N ALA A 272 3.71 3.07 -19.80
CA ALA A 272 5.15 2.81 -19.73
C ALA A 272 5.85 3.62 -18.62
N LEU A 273 5.43 4.87 -18.39
CA LEU A 273 5.98 5.72 -17.34
C LEU A 273 5.65 5.13 -15.96
N ARG A 274 4.38 4.78 -15.72
CA ARG A 274 3.95 4.18 -14.45
C ARG A 274 4.65 2.87 -14.17
N ARG A 275 4.85 2.01 -15.19
CA ARG A 275 5.63 0.78 -15.05
C ARG A 275 7.08 1.05 -14.66
N SER A 276 7.71 2.05 -15.27
CA SER A 276 9.11 2.41 -14.98
C SER A 276 9.27 3.00 -13.58
N VAL A 277 8.36 3.90 -13.19
CA VAL A 277 8.30 4.45 -11.83
C VAL A 277 8.08 3.35 -10.80
N GLY A 278 7.10 2.45 -11.04
CA GLY A 278 6.82 1.34 -10.13
C GLY A 278 8.01 0.41 -9.92
N ARG A 279 8.75 0.08 -10.98
CA ARG A 279 9.98 -0.73 -10.88
C ARG A 279 11.08 0.00 -10.11
N TRP A 280 11.29 1.27 -10.41
CA TRP A 280 12.31 2.06 -9.72
C TRP A 280 12.03 2.22 -8.24
N THR A 281 10.79 2.54 -7.87
CA THR A 281 10.36 2.67 -6.46
C THR A 281 10.46 1.34 -5.72
N ALA A 282 10.06 0.22 -6.34
CA ALA A 282 10.21 -1.11 -5.75
C ALA A 282 11.69 -1.45 -5.48
N THR A 283 12.58 -1.25 -6.46
CA THR A 283 14.01 -1.50 -6.32
C THR A 283 14.63 -0.64 -5.21
N ARG A 284 14.29 0.66 -5.16
CA ARG A 284 14.77 1.55 -4.10
C ARG A 284 14.29 1.15 -2.71
N GLY A 285 13.06 0.67 -2.60
CA GLY A 285 12.49 0.14 -1.35
C GLY A 285 13.04 -1.22 -0.94
N GLY A 286 13.98 -1.79 -1.70
CA GLY A 286 14.48 -3.15 -1.46
C GLY A 286 13.44 -4.23 -1.77
N GLY A 287 12.39 -3.88 -2.51
CA GLY A 287 11.30 -4.76 -2.86
C GLY A 287 11.52 -5.55 -4.17
N ASN A 288 10.45 -6.09 -4.70
CA ASN A 288 10.44 -6.90 -5.91
C ASN A 288 9.42 -6.40 -6.94
N SER A 289 9.47 -6.98 -8.14
CA SER A 289 8.58 -6.67 -9.26
C SER A 289 7.53 -7.75 -9.53
N PHE A 290 7.20 -8.61 -8.56
CA PHE A 290 6.19 -9.65 -8.75
C PHE A 290 4.84 -9.01 -9.07
N ASP A 291 4.32 -9.40 -10.22
CA ASP A 291 2.96 -9.09 -10.62
C ASP A 291 1.98 -10.17 -10.13
N THR A 292 0.73 -9.99 -10.48
CA THR A 292 -0.37 -10.90 -10.10
C THR A 292 -0.18 -12.32 -10.63
N ALA A 293 0.31 -12.47 -11.87
CA ALA A 293 0.49 -13.78 -12.49
C ALA A 293 1.60 -14.56 -11.79
N ARG A 294 2.77 -13.94 -11.63
CA ARG A 294 3.91 -14.55 -10.95
C ARG A 294 3.59 -14.91 -9.50
N MET A 295 2.89 -14.03 -8.77
CA MET A 295 2.48 -14.33 -7.40
C MET A 295 1.52 -15.53 -7.36
N SER A 296 0.57 -15.61 -8.28
CA SER A 296 -0.35 -16.76 -8.35
C SER A 296 0.40 -18.07 -8.60
N GLU A 297 1.38 -18.07 -9.52
CA GLU A 297 2.23 -19.22 -9.81
C GLU A 297 3.02 -19.69 -8.58
N GLU A 298 3.64 -18.76 -7.85
CA GLU A 298 4.39 -19.07 -6.62
C GLU A 298 3.48 -19.69 -5.55
N LEU A 299 2.26 -19.15 -5.35
CA LEU A 299 1.32 -19.69 -4.37
C LEU A 299 0.83 -21.09 -4.75
N VAL A 300 0.55 -21.34 -6.03
CA VAL A 300 0.16 -22.67 -6.53
C VAL A 300 1.32 -23.67 -6.40
N ALA A 301 2.55 -23.25 -6.68
CA ALA A 301 3.74 -24.10 -6.54
C ALA A 301 3.96 -24.56 -5.07
N LEU A 302 3.46 -23.80 -4.09
CA LEU A 302 3.46 -24.17 -2.67
C LEU A 302 2.29 -25.10 -2.26
N GLY A 303 1.46 -25.52 -3.21
CA GLY A 303 0.31 -26.38 -2.94
C GLY A 303 -0.90 -25.64 -2.40
N LEU A 304 -0.95 -24.29 -2.50
CA LEU A 304 -2.15 -23.53 -2.23
C LEU A 304 -3.09 -23.64 -3.45
N GLU A 305 -4.38 -23.59 -3.19
CA GLU A 305 -5.43 -23.78 -4.19
C GLU A 305 -6.42 -22.59 -4.24
N GLU A 306 -7.41 -22.63 -5.11
CA GLU A 306 -8.50 -21.63 -5.23
C GLU A 306 -7.96 -20.21 -5.36
N THR A 307 -6.96 -19.97 -6.23
CA THR A 307 -6.41 -18.62 -6.44
C THR A 307 -7.49 -17.66 -6.95
N ARG A 308 -7.56 -16.47 -6.34
CA ARG A 308 -8.49 -15.38 -6.67
C ARG A 308 -7.78 -14.05 -6.71
N THR A 309 -8.22 -13.15 -7.58
CA THR A 309 -7.65 -11.81 -7.71
C THR A 309 -8.70 -10.75 -7.38
N PHE A 310 -8.26 -9.69 -6.69
CA PHE A 310 -9.12 -8.58 -6.28
C PHE A 310 -8.44 -7.27 -6.65
N PRO A 311 -8.95 -6.54 -7.66
CA PRO A 311 -8.49 -5.18 -7.91
C PRO A 311 -8.96 -4.27 -6.76
N THR A 312 -8.08 -3.33 -6.36
CA THR A 312 -8.40 -2.37 -5.30
C THR A 312 -8.99 -1.09 -5.91
N VAL A 313 -8.16 -0.12 -6.19
CA VAL A 313 -8.53 1.14 -6.84
C VAL A 313 -7.81 1.26 -8.17
N PRO A 314 -8.27 2.08 -9.13
CA PRO A 314 -7.54 2.32 -10.37
C PRO A 314 -6.08 2.72 -10.10
N GLY A 315 -5.12 1.93 -10.65
CA GLY A 315 -3.69 2.12 -10.41
C GLY A 315 -3.18 1.68 -9.04
N GLY A 316 -4.03 1.11 -8.20
CA GLY A 316 -3.66 0.52 -6.91
C GLY A 316 -3.17 -0.93 -7.03
N PRO A 317 -2.72 -1.53 -5.91
CA PRO A 317 -2.28 -2.93 -5.90
C PRO A 317 -3.44 -3.86 -6.28
N VAL A 318 -3.10 -4.96 -6.95
CA VAL A 318 -4.02 -6.09 -7.12
C VAL A 318 -3.69 -7.12 -6.04
N LEU A 319 -4.72 -7.61 -5.35
CA LEU A 319 -4.55 -8.61 -4.32
C LEU A 319 -4.74 -10.00 -4.92
N VAL A 320 -3.86 -10.93 -4.56
CA VAL A 320 -3.95 -12.35 -4.93
C VAL A 320 -4.23 -13.13 -3.64
N ALA A 321 -5.32 -13.86 -3.60
CA ALA A 321 -5.63 -14.77 -2.50
C ALA A 321 -5.44 -16.21 -2.96
N ALA A 322 -4.91 -17.07 -2.07
CA ALA A 322 -4.86 -18.51 -2.27
C ALA A 322 -5.16 -19.22 -0.95
N ARG A 323 -5.76 -20.40 -1.05
CA ARG A 323 -6.25 -21.18 0.07
C ARG A 323 -5.33 -22.36 0.38
N ARG A 324 -5.02 -22.60 1.64
CA ARG A 324 -4.43 -23.87 2.03
C ARG A 324 -5.50 -24.98 1.89
N PRO A 325 -5.18 -26.14 1.28
CA PRO A 325 -6.11 -27.27 1.18
C PRO A 325 -6.74 -27.60 2.53
N ALA A 326 -8.03 -27.88 2.54
CA ALA A 326 -8.69 -28.42 3.72
C ALA A 326 -8.11 -29.83 3.95
N GLY A 327 -7.47 -30.05 5.10
CA GLY A 327 -7.00 -31.39 5.46
C GLY A 327 -8.14 -32.41 5.41
N PRO A 328 -7.85 -33.71 5.39
CA PRO A 328 -8.87 -34.73 5.43
C PRO A 328 -9.79 -34.47 6.63
N LYS A 329 -11.12 -34.49 6.39
CA LYS A 329 -12.11 -34.35 7.48
C LYS A 329 -11.75 -35.37 8.57
N ARG A 330 -11.38 -34.90 9.76
CA ARG A 330 -11.28 -35.80 10.92
C ARG A 330 -12.64 -36.49 11.05
N PRO A 331 -12.66 -37.83 11.12
CA PRO A 331 -13.90 -38.51 11.42
C PRO A 331 -14.44 -38.01 12.74
N ALA A 332 -15.78 -37.75 12.77
CA ALA A 332 -16.52 -37.26 13.92
C ALA A 332 -16.50 -38.25 15.07
#